data_1f1938f278954d6abff7acc6b90b3a15
#
_entry.id   1f1938f278954d6abff7acc6b90b3a15
#
_cell.length_a   1.000
_cell.length_b   1.000
_cell.length_c   1.000
_cell.angle_alpha   90.00
_cell.angle_beta   90.00
_cell.angle_gamma   90.00
#
_symmetry.space_group_name_H-M   'P 1'
#
loop_
_entity.id
_entity.type
_entity.pdbx_description
1 polymer ?
#
loop_
_entity_poly.entity_id
_entity_poly.type
_entity_poly.pdbx_seq_one_letter_code
_entity_poly.pdbx_strand_id
1 'polypeptide(L)'
;NFGVIVKAYAYIRSLGGKGLKEASENAVLNANYIMNALRGTYEIPHDRICMHECVIAPGELLDLGVHTTDVAKALIDRGYHPPTIYFPLIVHEAMMIEPTETESRETLDEFIEAMKDIAREAKENPEAVHACPVTTPVGRPDEVTAARKPVVRYTK
;
A
#
# COMPACT_ATOMS: atom_id res chain seq x y z
N ASN A 1 17.88 -3.91 -22.41
CA ASN A 1 17.53 -5.29 -22.10
C ASN A 1 16.48 -5.80 -23.08
N PHE A 2 16.85 -6.79 -23.91
CA PHE A 2 15.98 -7.32 -24.98
C PHE A 2 14.65 -7.86 -24.43
N GLY A 3 14.67 -8.61 -23.34
CA GLY A 3 13.45 -9.16 -22.73
C GLY A 3 12.46 -8.09 -22.29
N VAL A 4 12.95 -6.98 -21.74
CA VAL A 4 12.12 -5.82 -21.35
C VAL A 4 11.49 -5.16 -22.57
N ILE A 5 12.26 -5.02 -23.66
CA ILE A 5 11.76 -4.44 -24.92
C ILE A 5 10.66 -5.33 -25.52
N VAL A 6 10.82 -6.65 -25.50
CA VAL A 6 9.82 -7.60 -26.00
C VAL A 6 8.53 -7.52 -25.18
N LYS A 7 8.63 -7.42 -23.84
CA LYS A 7 7.46 -7.23 -22.97
C LYS A 7 6.73 -5.93 -23.29
N ALA A 8 7.45 -4.82 -23.38
CA ALA A 8 6.88 -3.52 -23.74
C ALA A 8 6.21 -3.55 -25.12
N TYR A 9 6.85 -4.16 -26.11
CA TYR A 9 6.29 -4.32 -27.44
C TYR A 9 4.97 -5.14 -27.42
N ALA A 10 4.96 -6.27 -26.71
CA ALA A 10 3.77 -7.11 -26.58
C ALA A 10 2.62 -6.35 -25.89
N TYR A 11 2.90 -5.64 -24.80
CA TYR A 11 1.93 -4.83 -24.09
C TYR A 11 1.32 -3.72 -24.96
N ILE A 12 2.18 -2.94 -25.62
CA ILE A 12 1.75 -1.87 -26.53
C ILE A 12 0.91 -2.42 -27.68
N ARG A 13 1.33 -3.56 -28.27
CA ARG A 13 0.60 -4.21 -29.37
C ARG A 13 -0.75 -4.76 -28.93
N SER A 14 -0.84 -5.26 -27.69
CA SER A 14 -2.09 -5.80 -27.13
C SER A 14 -3.13 -4.71 -26.90
N LEU A 15 -2.71 -3.57 -26.36
CA LEU A 15 -3.62 -2.49 -25.98
C LEU A 15 -3.89 -1.50 -27.14
N GLY A 16 -2.91 -1.28 -27.98
CA GLY A 16 -2.97 -0.22 -28.97
C GLY A 16 -3.03 1.18 -28.35
N GLY A 17 -3.14 2.21 -29.17
CA GLY A 17 -3.15 3.60 -28.67
C GLY A 17 -4.36 3.92 -27.77
N LYS A 18 -5.53 3.36 -28.10
CA LYS A 18 -6.75 3.55 -27.30
C LYS A 18 -6.62 2.89 -25.94
N GLY A 19 -6.20 1.62 -25.89
CA GLY A 19 -6.06 0.89 -24.62
C GLY A 19 -4.98 1.48 -23.71
N LEU A 20 -3.87 1.99 -24.26
CA LEU A 20 -2.84 2.68 -23.45
C LEU A 20 -3.39 3.95 -22.79
N LYS A 21 -4.23 4.71 -23.51
CA LYS A 21 -4.90 5.89 -22.96
C LYS A 21 -5.88 5.48 -21.84
N GLU A 22 -6.73 4.48 -22.09
CA GLU A 22 -7.69 3.97 -21.11
C GLU A 22 -6.99 3.43 -19.87
N ALA A 23 -5.88 2.69 -20.00
CA ALA A 23 -5.08 2.21 -18.88
C ALA A 23 -4.60 3.37 -17.99
N SER A 24 -4.06 4.43 -18.60
CA SER A 24 -3.59 5.61 -17.87
C SER A 24 -4.73 6.38 -17.19
N GLU A 25 -5.85 6.57 -17.86
CA GLU A 25 -7.02 7.27 -17.31
C GLU A 25 -7.63 6.49 -16.14
N ASN A 26 -7.76 5.17 -16.27
CA ASN A 26 -8.28 4.32 -15.20
C ASN A 26 -7.35 4.26 -14.00
N ALA A 27 -6.04 4.21 -14.19
CA ALA A 27 -5.08 4.26 -13.07
C ALA A 27 -5.23 5.56 -12.26
N VAL A 28 -5.35 6.71 -12.94
CA VAL A 28 -5.59 8.02 -12.30
C VAL A 28 -6.94 8.04 -11.57
N LEU A 29 -7.99 7.51 -12.20
CA LEU A 29 -9.32 7.45 -11.60
C LEU A 29 -9.32 6.59 -10.33
N ASN A 30 -8.71 5.41 -10.37
CA ASN A 30 -8.64 4.47 -9.25
C ASN A 30 -7.89 5.07 -8.06
N ALA A 31 -6.73 5.72 -8.29
CA ALA A 31 -5.97 6.36 -7.23
C ALA A 31 -6.75 7.49 -6.54
N ASN A 32 -7.42 8.33 -7.31
CA ASN A 32 -8.26 9.40 -6.76
C ASN A 32 -9.50 8.87 -6.06
N TYR A 33 -10.06 7.74 -6.53
CA TYR A 33 -11.19 7.07 -5.88
C TYR A 33 -10.81 6.61 -4.46
N ILE A 34 -9.71 5.87 -4.32
CA ILE A 34 -9.21 5.41 -3.00
C ILE A 34 -8.91 6.61 -2.11
N MET A 35 -8.14 7.59 -2.60
CA MET A 35 -7.77 8.77 -1.82
C MET A 35 -9.00 9.47 -1.24
N ASN A 36 -10.03 9.72 -2.07
CA ASN A 36 -11.24 10.39 -1.61
C ASN A 36 -12.04 9.55 -0.61
N ALA A 37 -12.09 8.22 -0.79
CA ALA A 37 -12.82 7.32 0.10
C ALA A 37 -12.16 7.15 1.48
N LEU A 38 -10.83 7.37 1.57
CA LEU A 38 -10.07 7.30 2.82
C LEU A 38 -9.95 8.66 3.53
N ARG A 39 -10.42 9.73 2.91
CA ARG A 39 -10.47 11.07 3.50
C ARG A 39 -11.26 11.07 4.81
N GLY A 40 -10.69 11.66 5.86
CA GLY A 40 -11.29 11.66 7.20
C GLY A 40 -11.04 10.38 8.02
N THR A 41 -10.49 9.31 7.41
CA THR A 41 -10.01 8.12 8.13
C THR A 41 -8.50 8.17 8.30
N TYR A 42 -7.81 8.58 7.25
CA TYR A 42 -6.36 8.77 7.19
C TYR A 42 -6.04 10.23 6.84
N GLU A 43 -4.86 10.68 7.20
CA GLU A 43 -4.34 11.97 6.77
C GLU A 43 -4.01 11.93 5.27
N ILE A 44 -4.35 12.99 4.54
CA ILE A 44 -4.01 13.19 3.14
C ILE A 44 -3.05 14.39 3.03
N PRO A 45 -1.73 14.18 3.13
CA PRO A 45 -0.76 15.28 3.18
C PRO A 45 -0.77 16.18 1.94
N HIS A 46 -1.15 15.64 0.81
CA HIS A 46 -1.26 16.35 -0.47
C HIS A 46 -2.71 16.26 -0.98
N ASP A 47 -3.61 17.01 -0.34
CA ASP A 47 -5.05 16.99 -0.65
C ASP A 47 -5.38 17.73 -1.95
N ARG A 48 -5.00 17.11 -3.06
CA ARG A 48 -5.27 17.55 -4.44
C ARG A 48 -5.43 16.32 -5.33
N ILE A 49 -5.96 16.52 -6.54
CA ILE A 49 -6.01 15.45 -7.56
C ILE A 49 -4.60 14.90 -7.76
N CYS A 50 -4.45 13.60 -7.55
CA CYS A 50 -3.22 12.85 -7.79
C CYS A 50 -3.22 12.24 -9.19
N MET A 51 -2.04 11.75 -9.62
CA MET A 51 -1.89 10.94 -10.82
C MET A 51 -2.31 9.49 -10.53
N HIS A 52 -1.49 8.51 -10.85
CA HIS A 52 -1.76 7.08 -10.69
C HIS A 52 -1.53 6.52 -9.29
N GLU A 53 -1.06 7.35 -8.36
CA GLU A 53 -0.77 6.99 -6.97
C GLU A 53 -1.21 8.10 -6.02
N CYS A 54 -1.59 7.74 -4.81
CA CYS A 54 -1.90 8.68 -3.75
C CYS A 54 -1.05 8.40 -2.51
N VAL A 55 -0.71 9.46 -1.79
CA VAL A 55 0.03 9.38 -0.54
C VAL A 55 -0.90 9.68 0.62
N ILE A 56 -0.94 8.78 1.58
CA ILE A 56 -1.67 8.94 2.85
C ILE A 56 -0.72 8.71 4.02
N ALA A 57 -1.15 9.09 5.21
CA ALA A 57 -0.42 8.81 6.45
C ALA A 57 -1.41 8.39 7.55
N PRO A 58 -0.95 7.70 8.63
CA PRO A 58 -1.83 7.24 9.71
C PRO A 58 -2.59 8.38 10.41
N GLY A 59 -2.06 9.60 10.41
CA GLY A 59 -2.68 10.74 11.06
C GLY A 59 -2.88 10.51 12.56
N GLU A 60 -4.12 10.64 13.05
CA GLU A 60 -4.48 10.45 14.47
C GLU A 60 -4.11 9.08 15.04
N LEU A 61 -3.90 8.05 14.22
CA LEU A 61 -3.51 6.73 14.70
C LEU A 61 -2.11 6.73 15.34
N LEU A 62 -1.27 7.69 14.98
CA LEU A 62 0.06 7.88 15.59
C LEU A 62 -0.04 8.22 17.09
N ASP A 63 -1.08 8.93 17.51
CA ASP A 63 -1.31 9.24 18.92
C ASP A 63 -1.64 7.98 19.75
N LEU A 64 -2.08 6.91 19.08
CA LEU A 64 -2.32 5.59 19.64
C LEU A 64 -1.10 4.66 19.54
N GLY A 65 0.03 5.15 19.01
CA GLY A 65 1.24 4.39 18.76
C GLY A 65 1.20 3.51 17.52
N VAL A 66 0.14 3.61 16.70
CA VAL A 66 -0.01 2.80 15.48
C VAL A 66 0.67 3.52 14.31
N HIS A 67 1.75 2.93 13.82
CA HIS A 67 2.59 3.44 12.76
C HIS A 67 2.23 2.83 11.40
N THR A 68 2.75 3.42 10.35
CA THR A 68 2.60 2.95 8.96
C THR A 68 2.97 1.48 8.78
N THR A 69 4.03 1.02 9.45
CA THR A 69 4.40 -0.41 9.44
C THR A 69 3.28 -1.29 9.99
N ASP A 70 2.58 -0.85 11.03
CA ASP A 70 1.50 -1.62 11.65
C ASP A 70 0.32 -1.77 10.69
N VAL A 71 -0.07 -0.69 10.04
CA VAL A 71 -1.10 -0.70 8.99
C VAL A 71 -0.72 -1.63 7.84
N ALA A 72 0.53 -1.56 7.38
CA ALA A 72 1.03 -2.44 6.31
C ALA A 72 1.00 -3.92 6.71
N LYS A 73 1.37 -4.25 7.95
CA LYS A 73 1.30 -5.63 8.46
C LYS A 73 -0.13 -6.13 8.63
N ALA A 74 -1.05 -5.25 9.07
CA ALA A 74 -2.47 -5.57 9.17
C ALA A 74 -3.13 -5.80 7.80
N LEU A 75 -2.66 -5.12 6.74
CA LEU A 75 -3.10 -5.38 5.36
C LEU A 75 -2.69 -6.77 4.88
N ILE A 76 -1.49 -7.25 5.24
CA ILE A 76 -1.04 -8.61 4.90
C ILE A 76 -2.00 -9.66 5.48
N ASP A 77 -2.42 -9.51 6.74
CA ASP A 77 -3.38 -10.42 7.38
C ASP A 77 -4.75 -10.43 6.70
N ARG A 78 -5.09 -9.36 6.00
CA ARG A 78 -6.32 -9.23 5.21
C ARG A 78 -6.17 -9.68 3.75
N GLY A 79 -4.99 -10.21 3.39
CA GLY A 79 -4.71 -10.75 2.07
C GLY A 79 -4.31 -9.71 1.02
N TYR A 80 -4.00 -8.48 1.42
CA TYR A 80 -3.57 -7.42 0.51
C TYR A 80 -2.05 -7.30 0.45
N HIS A 81 -1.55 -6.95 -0.72
CA HIS A 81 -0.19 -6.47 -0.88
C HIS A 81 -0.09 -5.06 -0.29
N PRO A 82 0.75 -4.83 0.73
CA PRO A 82 0.83 -3.52 1.36
C PRO A 82 1.43 -2.48 0.42
N PRO A 83 1.04 -1.20 0.56
CA PRO A 83 1.64 -0.12 -0.21
C PRO A 83 3.11 0.08 0.14
N THR A 84 3.83 0.83 -0.70
CA THR A 84 5.16 1.34 -0.35
C THR A 84 5.05 2.25 0.86
N ILE A 85 5.81 1.96 1.90
CA ILE A 85 5.80 2.73 3.15
C ILE A 85 7.07 3.56 3.33
N TYR A 86 7.00 4.61 4.16
CA TYR A 86 8.08 5.57 4.42
C TYR A 86 8.62 6.26 3.14
N PHE A 87 7.81 6.34 2.13
CA PHE A 87 8.10 7.04 0.88
C PHE A 87 6.84 7.72 0.33
N PRO A 88 6.94 8.97 -0.17
CA PRO A 88 8.13 9.81 -0.32
C PRO A 88 8.67 10.36 1.01
N LEU A 89 9.99 10.56 1.11
CA LEU A 89 10.68 10.97 2.35
C LEU A 89 10.25 12.33 2.91
N ILE A 90 9.58 13.15 2.10
CA ILE A 90 9.05 14.46 2.51
C ILE A 90 7.74 14.37 3.31
N VAL A 91 7.14 13.18 3.36
CA VAL A 91 5.93 12.92 4.14
C VAL A 91 6.27 11.96 5.27
N HIS A 92 6.02 12.41 6.50
CA HIS A 92 6.23 11.57 7.68
C HIS A 92 5.22 10.41 7.68
N GLU A 93 5.71 9.19 7.99
CA GLU A 93 4.86 7.99 8.02
C GLU A 93 4.06 7.76 6.72
N ALA A 94 4.65 8.05 5.58
CA ALA A 94 3.99 7.93 4.28
C ALA A 94 3.62 6.49 3.93
N MET A 95 2.44 6.33 3.34
CA MET A 95 1.98 5.14 2.61
C MET A 95 1.60 5.59 1.20
N MET A 96 2.26 5.03 0.18
CA MET A 96 2.01 5.35 -1.22
C MET A 96 1.22 4.23 -1.88
N ILE A 97 -0.05 4.49 -2.15
CA ILE A 97 -1.00 3.53 -2.70
C ILE A 97 -1.08 3.74 -4.21
N GLU A 98 -0.79 2.68 -4.96
CA GLU A 98 -0.87 2.64 -6.42
C GLU A 98 -1.84 1.54 -6.86
N PRO A 99 -3.14 1.82 -6.95
CA PRO A 99 -4.09 0.90 -7.56
C PRO A 99 -3.94 0.98 -9.06
N THR A 100 -3.59 -0.13 -9.69
CA THR A 100 -3.43 -0.14 -11.14
C THR A 100 -4.78 -0.08 -11.88
N GLU A 101 -4.73 0.10 -13.19
CA GLU A 101 -5.90 0.10 -14.06
C GLU A 101 -6.62 -1.26 -14.12
N THR A 102 -5.94 -2.32 -13.67
CA THR A 102 -6.50 -3.70 -13.67
C THR A 102 -7.43 -3.97 -12.50
N GLU A 103 -7.42 -3.10 -11.48
CA GLU A 103 -8.28 -3.27 -10.33
C GLU A 103 -9.74 -2.90 -10.64
N SER A 104 -10.65 -3.81 -10.29
CA SER A 104 -12.08 -3.53 -10.41
C SER A 104 -12.57 -2.60 -9.30
N ARG A 105 -13.73 -2.00 -9.51
CA ARG A 105 -14.36 -1.18 -8.47
C ARG A 105 -14.61 -1.97 -7.19
N GLU A 106 -15.06 -3.22 -7.32
CA GLU A 106 -15.30 -4.12 -6.20
C GLU A 106 -14.02 -4.34 -5.39
N THR A 107 -12.90 -4.61 -6.06
CA THR A 107 -11.57 -4.77 -5.40
C THR A 107 -11.15 -3.49 -4.69
N LEU A 108 -11.37 -2.33 -5.31
CA LEU A 108 -11.06 -1.04 -4.67
C LEU A 108 -11.94 -0.78 -3.43
N ASP A 109 -13.24 -1.10 -3.52
CA ASP A 109 -14.17 -0.95 -2.39
C ASP A 109 -13.78 -1.88 -1.23
N GLU A 110 -13.42 -3.14 -1.51
CA GLU A 110 -12.93 -4.09 -0.52
C GLU A 110 -11.62 -3.61 0.16
N PHE A 111 -10.68 -3.08 -0.62
CA PHE A 111 -9.45 -2.51 -0.07
C PHE A 111 -9.73 -1.28 0.81
N ILE A 112 -10.61 -0.39 0.38
CA ILE A 112 -11.03 0.79 1.16
C ILE A 112 -11.65 0.38 2.49
N GLU A 113 -12.53 -0.62 2.49
CA GLU A 113 -13.12 -1.13 3.73
C GLU A 113 -12.08 -1.80 4.63
N ALA A 114 -11.14 -2.57 4.08
CA ALA A 114 -10.03 -3.12 4.84
C ALA A 114 -9.20 -2.03 5.53
N MET A 115 -8.89 -0.94 4.83
CA MET A 115 -8.17 0.21 5.41
C MET A 115 -8.97 0.89 6.53
N LYS A 116 -10.27 1.09 6.34
CA LYS A 116 -11.15 1.66 7.38
C LYS A 116 -11.29 0.75 8.59
N ASP A 117 -11.35 -0.55 8.36
CA ASP A 117 -11.41 -1.55 9.43
C ASP A 117 -10.13 -1.56 10.27
N ILE A 118 -8.95 -1.44 9.62
CA ILE A 118 -7.69 -1.31 10.34
C ILE A 118 -7.68 -0.05 11.20
N ALA A 119 -8.14 1.07 10.68
CA ALA A 119 -8.20 2.32 11.43
C ALA A 119 -9.19 2.23 12.62
N ARG A 120 -10.32 1.54 12.44
CA ARG A 120 -11.28 1.29 13.52
C ARG A 120 -10.68 0.37 14.59
N GLU A 121 -10.09 -0.75 14.18
CA GLU A 121 -9.42 -1.68 15.09
C GLU A 121 -8.29 -1.02 15.87
N ALA A 122 -7.51 -0.15 15.22
CA ALA A 122 -6.46 0.63 15.87
C ALA A 122 -7.01 1.55 16.99
N LYS A 123 -8.20 2.12 16.79
CA LYS A 123 -8.87 2.95 17.82
C LYS A 123 -9.47 2.13 18.95
N GLU A 124 -9.97 0.93 18.69
CA GLU A 124 -10.59 0.04 19.67
C GLU A 124 -9.57 -0.80 20.43
N ASN A 125 -8.57 -1.33 19.75
CA ASN A 125 -7.54 -2.22 20.30
C ASN A 125 -6.22 -2.11 19.50
N PRO A 126 -5.38 -1.09 19.74
CA PRO A 126 -4.13 -0.89 19.04
C PRO A 126 -3.17 -2.10 19.14
N GLU A 127 -3.21 -2.86 20.23
CA GLU A 127 -2.37 -4.04 20.42
C GLU A 127 -2.68 -5.15 19.39
N ALA A 128 -3.93 -5.28 18.95
CA ALA A 128 -4.27 -6.23 17.88
C ALA A 128 -3.58 -5.87 16.56
N VAL A 129 -3.51 -4.57 16.25
CA VAL A 129 -2.83 -4.08 15.04
C VAL A 129 -1.31 -4.23 15.17
N HIS A 130 -0.75 -4.00 16.35
CA HIS A 130 0.68 -4.24 16.63
C HIS A 130 1.07 -5.71 16.52
N ALA A 131 0.17 -6.64 16.85
CA ALA A 131 0.43 -8.07 16.73
C ALA A 131 0.51 -8.56 15.28
N CYS A 132 -0.05 -7.82 14.32
CA CYS A 132 -0.04 -8.20 12.89
C CYS A 132 1.40 -8.26 12.32
N PRO A 133 1.68 -9.20 11.38
CA PRO A 133 0.78 -10.21 10.85
C PRO A 133 0.69 -11.46 11.75
N VAL A 134 -0.51 -11.98 11.94
CA VAL A 134 -0.78 -13.19 12.74
C VAL A 134 -1.21 -14.39 11.91
N THR A 135 -1.64 -14.17 10.68
CA THR A 135 -2.11 -15.24 9.77
C THR A 135 -1.00 -15.83 8.92
N THR A 136 0.16 -15.19 8.85
CA THR A 136 1.31 -15.63 8.04
C THR A 136 2.18 -16.64 8.82
N PRO A 137 2.89 -17.55 8.13
CA PRO A 137 3.82 -18.50 8.77
C PRO A 137 4.96 -17.81 9.53
N VAL A 138 5.32 -16.59 9.14
CA VAL A 138 6.38 -15.77 9.77
C VAL A 138 5.78 -14.44 10.17
N GLY A 139 5.92 -14.08 11.44
CA GLY A 139 5.51 -12.79 11.96
C GLY A 139 6.51 -11.66 11.60
N ARG A 140 6.64 -10.66 12.46
CA ARG A 140 7.59 -9.56 12.27
C ARG A 140 9.03 -10.03 12.45
N PRO A 141 9.90 -9.90 11.43
CA PRO A 141 11.32 -10.19 11.59
C PRO A 141 11.99 -9.14 12.50
N ASP A 142 13.06 -9.54 13.18
CA ASP A 142 13.95 -8.61 13.88
C ASP A 142 14.87 -7.91 12.87
N GLU A 143 14.36 -6.86 12.24
CA GLU A 143 15.05 -6.09 11.21
C GLU A 143 16.31 -5.41 11.76
N VAL A 144 16.30 -5.00 13.04
CA VAL A 144 17.45 -4.35 13.69
C VAL A 144 18.61 -5.32 13.84
N THR A 145 18.35 -6.51 14.34
CA THR A 145 19.39 -7.56 14.45
C THR A 145 19.86 -8.01 13.08
N ALA A 146 18.93 -8.19 12.12
CA ALA A 146 19.29 -8.56 10.75
C ALA A 146 20.21 -7.53 10.07
N ALA A 147 19.96 -6.25 10.30
CA ALA A 147 20.83 -5.19 9.76
C ALA A 147 22.18 -5.05 10.49
N ARG A 148 22.18 -5.14 11.83
CA ARG A 148 23.38 -4.91 12.64
C ARG A 148 24.29 -6.13 12.78
N LYS A 149 23.73 -7.35 12.72
CA LYS A 149 24.46 -8.62 12.89
C LYS A 149 24.03 -9.63 11.84
N PRO A 150 24.25 -9.32 10.54
CA PRO A 150 23.78 -10.18 9.46
C PRO A 150 24.47 -11.55 9.51
N VAL A 151 23.69 -12.62 9.44
CA VAL A 151 24.18 -13.98 9.24
C VAL A 151 24.13 -14.29 7.75
N VAL A 152 25.27 -14.12 7.08
CA VAL A 152 25.38 -14.22 5.60
C VAL A 152 25.78 -15.61 5.10
N ARG A 153 25.93 -16.60 6.00
CA ARG A 153 26.25 -17.98 5.65
C ARG A 153 25.19 -18.92 6.17
N TYR A 154 24.81 -19.86 5.32
CA TYR A 154 24.00 -20.98 5.78
C TYR A 154 24.87 -21.92 6.63
N THR A 155 24.46 -22.14 7.87
CA THR A 155 25.00 -23.17 8.76
C THR A 155 23.91 -24.20 9.01
N LYS A 156 24.24 -25.47 8.74
CA LYS A 156 23.34 -26.59 9.08
C LYS A 156 23.22 -26.74 10.58
#